data_a89db11b9d9cfd72ad70a5818ca6cbbc
#
_entry.id   a89db11b9d9cfd72ad70a5818ca6cbbc
#
_cell.length_a   1.000
_cell.length_b   1.000
_cell.length_c   1.000
_cell.angle_alpha   90.00
_cell.angle_beta   90.00
_cell.angle_gamma   90.00
#
_symmetry.space_group_name_H-M   'P 1'
#
loop_
_entity.id
_entity.type
_entity.pdbx_description
1 polymer ?
#
loop_
_entity_poly.entity_id
_entity_poly.type
_entity_poly.pdbx_seq_one_letter_code
_entity_poly.pdbx_strand_id
1 'polypeptide(L)'
;MYNRSLCDINRALAVGEGYSFRVGEYAPMHRVELMGRLVYCGFDIVEVGDEAVSAVKVRDVSIEECPERRYGWIVKLKRVGKDGRRFNIYKLRTMYPYAEYLQKWMYEQHNLDKQGKIANDFRITRVGRWLRRWWIDELPNLWNLVRGEMKLVGVRPLSEHYFSLYRPEVQEARVKYKPGLLPPFYVDRPSTLEEIQESEMRYIEACDKDGVRRTDWHYFWKVFIN
;
A
#
# COMPACT_ATOMS: atom_id res chain seq x y z
N MET A 1 24.41 -1.46 -20.49
CA MET A 1 25.10 -2.42 -19.59
C MET A 1 24.35 -2.71 -18.29
N TYR A 2 23.21 -2.04 -18.02
CA TYR A 2 22.48 -2.09 -16.74
C TYR A 2 21.50 -3.27 -16.56
N ASN A 3 21.21 -4.03 -17.61
CA ASN A 3 20.13 -5.02 -17.58
C ASN A 3 20.54 -6.48 -17.33
N ARG A 4 21.82 -6.82 -17.46
CA ARG A 4 22.25 -8.23 -17.29
C ARG A 4 22.50 -8.63 -15.84
N SER A 5 22.97 -7.71 -14.99
CA SER A 5 23.29 -8.01 -13.59
C SER A 5 22.09 -8.21 -12.68
N LEU A 6 20.95 -7.54 -12.95
CA LEU A 6 19.75 -7.65 -12.11
C LEU A 6 18.94 -8.92 -12.38
N CYS A 7 18.89 -9.39 -13.65
CA CYS A 7 18.30 -10.70 -13.98
C CYS A 7 19.08 -11.85 -13.32
N ASP A 8 20.39 -11.67 -13.17
CA ASP A 8 21.27 -12.68 -12.57
C ASP A 8 21.08 -12.80 -11.06
N ILE A 9 20.67 -11.73 -10.36
CA ILE A 9 20.46 -11.77 -8.91
C ILE A 9 19.28 -12.67 -8.54
N ASN A 10 18.11 -12.46 -9.14
CA ASN A 10 16.94 -13.32 -8.87
C ASN A 10 17.23 -14.78 -9.25
N ARG A 11 17.92 -14.99 -10.36
CA ARG A 11 18.33 -16.31 -10.81
C ARG A 11 19.30 -16.98 -9.84
N ALA A 12 20.33 -16.25 -9.39
CA ALA A 12 21.29 -16.72 -8.42
C ALA A 12 20.64 -17.06 -7.08
N LEU A 13 19.71 -16.21 -6.61
CA LEU A 13 18.94 -16.46 -5.39
C LEU A 13 18.04 -17.69 -5.52
N ALA A 14 17.40 -17.90 -6.69
CA ALA A 14 16.54 -19.05 -6.92
C ALA A 14 17.31 -20.39 -6.88
N VAL A 15 18.53 -20.42 -7.43
CA VAL A 15 19.37 -21.63 -7.47
C VAL A 15 19.97 -21.99 -6.09
N GLY A 16 19.93 -21.07 -5.11
CA GLY A 16 20.37 -21.36 -3.74
C GLY A 16 21.87 -21.49 -3.54
N GLU A 17 22.68 -21.05 -4.52
CA GLU A 17 24.11 -20.89 -4.31
C GLU A 17 24.34 -19.77 -3.30
N GLY A 18 25.11 -20.06 -2.25
CA GLY A 18 25.43 -19.09 -1.20
C GLY A 18 26.21 -17.90 -1.74
N TYR A 19 25.51 -16.82 -2.04
CA TYR A 19 26.13 -15.56 -2.41
C TYR A 19 26.13 -14.60 -1.24
N SER A 20 27.30 -14.08 -0.90
CA SER A 20 27.41 -12.90 -0.07
C SER A 20 27.32 -11.66 -0.96
N PHE A 21 26.23 -10.91 -0.84
CA PHE A 21 26.11 -9.62 -1.53
C PHE A 21 26.62 -8.51 -0.61
N ARG A 22 27.69 -7.85 -0.98
CA ARG A 22 28.04 -6.57 -0.35
C ARG A 22 27.18 -5.48 -0.96
N VAL A 23 26.46 -4.77 -0.12
CA VAL A 23 25.71 -3.58 -0.53
C VAL A 23 26.72 -2.56 -1.07
N GLY A 24 26.67 -2.26 -2.37
CA GLY A 24 27.48 -1.23 -3.01
C GLY A 24 28.48 -1.68 -4.08
N GLU A 25 28.73 -2.97 -4.24
CA GLU A 25 29.76 -3.43 -5.18
C GLU A 25 29.29 -3.61 -6.63
N TYR A 26 27.97 -3.82 -6.87
CA TYR A 26 27.49 -4.23 -8.21
C TYR A 26 26.36 -3.42 -8.83
N ALA A 27 25.68 -2.63 -8.12
CA ALA A 27 24.76 -1.58 -8.57
C ALA A 27 24.30 -0.84 -7.32
N PRO A 28 23.84 0.41 -7.38
CA PRO A 28 23.28 1.11 -6.23
C PRO A 28 21.90 0.53 -5.89
N MET A 29 21.85 -0.75 -5.51
CA MET A 29 20.64 -1.40 -5.02
C MET A 29 20.43 -0.97 -3.57
N HIS A 30 19.25 -0.41 -3.28
CA HIS A 30 18.93 -0.05 -1.91
C HIS A 30 18.67 -1.32 -1.08
N ARG A 31 19.10 -1.32 0.20
CA ARG A 31 18.92 -2.46 1.13
C ARG A 31 17.49 -3.01 1.15
N VAL A 32 16.50 -2.14 1.10
CA VAL A 32 15.07 -2.52 1.05
C VAL A 32 14.75 -3.37 -0.19
N GLU A 33 15.29 -3.00 -1.33
CA GLU A 33 15.10 -3.77 -2.57
C GLU A 33 15.76 -5.15 -2.47
N LEU A 34 17.00 -5.22 -1.93
CA LEU A 34 17.68 -6.49 -1.68
C LEU A 34 16.86 -7.41 -0.77
N MET A 35 16.42 -6.90 0.38
CA MET A 35 15.57 -7.65 1.31
C MET A 35 14.29 -8.15 0.65
N GLY A 36 13.60 -7.28 -0.10
CA GLY A 36 12.38 -7.63 -0.80
C GLY A 36 12.59 -8.70 -1.87
N ARG A 37 13.71 -8.65 -2.59
CA ARG A 37 14.12 -9.68 -3.57
C ARG A 37 14.39 -11.02 -2.90
N LEU A 38 15.10 -11.03 -1.77
CA LEU A 38 15.34 -12.24 -0.99
C LEU A 38 14.00 -12.90 -0.61
N VAL A 39 13.08 -12.17 -0.01
CA VAL A 39 11.77 -12.72 0.35
C VAL A 39 10.98 -13.19 -0.88
N TYR A 40 11.03 -12.44 -1.97
CA TYR A 40 10.40 -12.82 -3.24
C TYR A 40 10.93 -14.15 -3.77
N CYS A 41 12.24 -14.39 -3.64
CA CYS A 41 12.91 -15.61 -4.08
C CYS A 41 12.88 -16.74 -3.03
N GLY A 42 12.06 -16.65 -1.99
CA GLY A 42 11.83 -17.74 -1.03
C GLY A 42 12.74 -17.76 0.17
N PHE A 43 13.37 -16.63 0.53
CA PHE A 43 14.17 -16.49 1.74
C PHE A 43 13.41 -15.77 2.84
N ASP A 44 13.66 -16.13 4.08
CA ASP A 44 13.28 -15.36 5.26
C ASP A 44 14.48 -14.54 5.76
N ILE A 45 14.23 -13.28 6.10
CA ILE A 45 15.25 -12.38 6.65
C ILE A 45 15.46 -12.73 8.13
N VAL A 46 16.69 -13.08 8.48
CA VAL A 46 17.07 -13.42 9.86
C VAL A 46 17.64 -12.21 10.59
N GLU A 47 18.54 -11.48 9.94
CA GLU A 47 19.20 -10.33 10.55
C GLU A 47 19.49 -9.25 9.52
N VAL A 48 19.37 -8.00 9.96
CA VAL A 48 19.65 -6.82 9.13
C VAL A 48 20.69 -5.96 9.83
N GLY A 49 21.94 -6.10 9.40
CA GLY A 49 23.04 -5.26 9.85
C GLY A 49 23.23 -4.00 8.98
N ASP A 50 24.22 -3.18 9.33
CA ASP A 50 24.50 -1.96 8.58
C ASP A 50 25.07 -2.24 7.18
N GLU A 51 25.91 -3.26 7.05
CA GLU A 51 26.62 -3.62 5.81
C GLU A 51 26.10 -4.91 5.16
N ALA A 52 25.35 -5.74 5.90
CA ALA A 52 24.91 -7.04 5.42
C ALA A 52 23.47 -7.37 5.84
N VAL A 53 22.85 -8.24 5.05
CA VAL A 53 21.55 -8.85 5.36
C VAL A 53 21.74 -10.36 5.38
N SER A 54 21.42 -11.00 6.50
CA SER A 54 21.41 -12.45 6.65
C SER A 54 20.02 -13.01 6.38
N ALA A 55 19.94 -14.01 5.52
CA ALA A 55 18.67 -14.62 5.15
C ALA A 55 18.85 -16.14 4.99
N VAL A 56 17.81 -16.90 5.30
CA VAL A 56 17.76 -18.36 5.16
C VAL A 56 16.73 -18.73 4.12
N LYS A 57 17.08 -19.65 3.21
CA LYS A 57 16.13 -20.17 2.21
C LYS A 57 15.12 -21.09 2.90
N VAL A 58 13.84 -20.70 2.82
CA VAL A 58 12.74 -21.44 3.47
C VAL A 58 11.77 -22.04 2.46
N ARG A 59 11.87 -21.64 1.20
CA ARG A 59 11.02 -22.15 0.12
C ARG A 59 11.82 -22.25 -1.17
N ASP A 60 11.77 -23.40 -1.82
CA ASP A 60 12.26 -23.54 -3.18
C ASP A 60 11.30 -22.83 -4.15
N VAL A 61 11.87 -21.95 -4.95
CA VAL A 61 11.14 -21.17 -5.97
C VAL A 61 11.89 -21.35 -7.28
N SER A 62 11.18 -21.73 -8.32
CA SER A 62 11.77 -21.84 -9.65
C SER A 62 12.04 -20.46 -10.25
N ILE A 63 12.92 -20.41 -11.26
CA ILE A 63 13.22 -19.15 -11.97
C ILE A 63 11.96 -18.58 -12.63
N GLU A 64 11.07 -19.47 -13.11
CA GLU A 64 9.79 -19.11 -13.73
C GLU A 64 8.80 -18.49 -12.72
N GLU A 65 8.87 -18.88 -11.45
CA GLU A 65 8.03 -18.35 -10.38
C GLU A 65 8.52 -17.01 -9.82
N CYS A 66 9.80 -16.67 -10.01
CA CYS A 66 10.36 -15.39 -9.58
C CYS A 66 10.97 -14.55 -10.71
N PRO A 67 10.22 -14.25 -11.78
CA PRO A 67 10.71 -13.42 -12.87
C PRO A 67 11.03 -12.01 -12.38
N GLU A 68 11.95 -11.35 -13.08
CA GLU A 68 12.26 -9.93 -12.82
C GLU A 68 11.00 -9.06 -12.95
N ARG A 69 10.67 -8.31 -11.91
CA ARG A 69 9.53 -7.41 -11.89
C ARG A 69 9.90 -6.02 -12.39
N ARG A 70 9.10 -5.48 -13.29
CA ARG A 70 9.26 -4.09 -13.75
C ARG A 70 8.45 -3.15 -12.86
N TYR A 71 9.13 -2.18 -12.29
CA TYR A 71 8.55 -1.18 -11.41
C TYR A 71 8.47 0.18 -12.12
N GLY A 72 7.27 0.57 -12.51
CA GLY A 72 7.00 1.90 -13.08
C GLY A 72 6.71 2.95 -12.00
N TRP A 73 6.60 4.21 -12.41
CA TRP A 73 6.27 5.35 -11.55
C TRP A 73 4.84 5.28 -10.97
N ILE A 74 3.93 4.62 -11.67
CA ILE A 74 2.53 4.49 -11.27
C ILE A 74 2.28 3.07 -10.75
N VAL A 75 1.70 2.99 -9.56
CA VAL A 75 1.22 1.77 -8.94
C VAL A 75 -0.28 1.65 -9.17
N LYS A 76 -0.73 0.47 -9.57
CA LYS A 76 -2.16 0.10 -9.68
C LYS A 76 -2.52 -0.77 -8.47
N LEU A 77 -3.53 -0.36 -7.73
CA LEU A 77 -3.97 -1.09 -6.54
C LEU A 77 -5.45 -1.44 -6.69
N LYS A 78 -5.77 -2.74 -6.68
CA LYS A 78 -7.16 -3.22 -6.72
C LYS A 78 -7.91 -2.80 -5.46
N ARG A 79 -9.13 -2.31 -5.63
CA ARG A 79 -9.99 -1.84 -4.55
C ARG A 79 -11.44 -2.25 -4.79
N VAL A 80 -12.20 -2.32 -3.69
CA VAL A 80 -13.64 -2.54 -3.71
C VAL A 80 -14.33 -1.19 -3.85
N GLY A 81 -15.19 -1.06 -4.85
CA GLY A 81 -15.97 0.13 -5.16
C GLY A 81 -17.46 -0.06 -4.94
N LYS A 82 -18.25 0.82 -5.57
CA LYS A 82 -19.70 0.75 -5.53
C LYS A 82 -20.20 -0.59 -6.08
N ASP A 83 -21.28 -1.12 -5.49
CA ASP A 83 -21.90 -2.41 -5.83
C ASP A 83 -20.94 -3.59 -5.72
N GLY A 84 -19.88 -3.47 -4.88
CA GLY A 84 -18.86 -4.50 -4.72
C GLY A 84 -17.92 -4.65 -5.94
N ARG A 85 -18.04 -3.80 -6.96
CA ARG A 85 -17.22 -3.87 -8.16
C ARG A 85 -15.77 -3.57 -7.87
N ARG A 86 -14.87 -4.37 -8.43
CA ARG A 86 -13.42 -4.15 -8.30
C ARG A 86 -12.95 -3.15 -9.33
N PHE A 87 -12.15 -2.20 -8.90
CA PHE A 87 -11.50 -1.22 -9.77
C PHE A 87 -10.07 -0.96 -9.33
N ASN A 88 -9.27 -0.31 -10.16
CA ASN A 88 -7.89 0.02 -9.84
C ASN A 88 -7.77 1.51 -9.48
N ILE A 89 -7.23 1.79 -8.31
CA ILE A 89 -6.73 3.14 -8.01
C ILE A 89 -5.30 3.28 -8.50
N TYR A 90 -4.91 4.51 -8.83
CA TYR A 90 -3.60 4.84 -9.37
C TYR A 90 -2.88 5.78 -8.41
N LYS A 91 -1.64 5.42 -8.04
CA LYS A 91 -0.79 6.26 -7.18
C LYS A 91 0.61 6.35 -7.74
N LEU A 92 1.34 7.43 -7.42
CA LEU A 92 2.78 7.44 -7.66
C LEU A 92 3.47 6.46 -6.73
N ARG A 93 4.51 5.81 -7.22
CA ARG A 93 5.33 4.90 -6.41
C ARG A 93 6.15 5.70 -5.41
N THR A 94 5.95 5.42 -4.15
CA THR A 94 6.65 6.06 -3.02
C THR A 94 7.56 5.10 -2.26
N MET A 95 7.48 3.80 -2.56
CA MET A 95 8.29 2.75 -1.95
C MET A 95 9.32 2.20 -2.92
N TYR A 96 10.40 1.66 -2.39
CA TYR A 96 11.41 0.94 -3.16
C TYR A 96 10.79 -0.27 -3.89
N PRO A 97 11.40 -0.71 -5.01
CA PRO A 97 11.03 -1.98 -5.65
C PRO A 97 11.06 -3.14 -4.64
N TYR A 98 10.20 -4.11 -4.83
CA TYR A 98 10.05 -5.30 -3.98
C TYR A 98 9.67 -5.03 -2.50
N ALA A 99 9.40 -3.80 -2.11
CA ALA A 99 9.03 -3.43 -0.73
C ALA A 99 7.72 -4.09 -0.27
N GLU A 100 6.85 -4.46 -1.20
CA GLU A 100 5.58 -5.15 -0.91
C GLU A 100 5.77 -6.52 -0.27
N TYR A 101 6.86 -7.22 -0.56
CA TYR A 101 7.18 -8.53 0.01
C TYR A 101 7.64 -8.46 1.47
N LEU A 102 8.07 -7.30 1.93
CA LEU A 102 8.50 -7.08 3.31
C LEU A 102 7.34 -6.82 4.29
N GLN A 103 6.08 -6.88 3.84
CA GLN A 103 4.95 -6.53 4.70
C GLN A 103 4.87 -7.41 5.95
N LYS A 104 5.01 -8.75 5.79
CA LYS A 104 4.98 -9.71 6.90
C LYS A 104 6.14 -9.44 7.87
N TRP A 105 7.36 -9.36 7.36
CA TRP A 105 8.55 -9.06 8.16
C TRP A 105 8.42 -7.76 8.94
N MET A 106 7.84 -6.72 8.33
CA MET A 106 7.58 -5.44 9.00
C MET A 106 6.61 -5.57 10.18
N TYR A 107 5.56 -6.38 10.04
CA TYR A 107 4.63 -6.64 11.14
C TYR A 107 5.28 -7.40 12.31
N GLU A 108 6.22 -8.30 12.01
CA GLU A 108 6.92 -9.11 13.00
C GLU A 108 7.98 -8.30 13.77
N GLN A 109 8.63 -7.34 13.12
CA GLN A 109 9.73 -6.54 13.68
C GLN A 109 9.27 -5.22 14.31
N HIS A 110 8.20 -4.63 13.83
CA HIS A 110 7.73 -3.32 14.27
C HIS A 110 6.30 -3.42 14.79
N ASN A 111 6.12 -3.01 16.05
CA ASN A 111 4.78 -2.81 16.58
C ASN A 111 4.06 -1.76 15.71
N LEU A 112 2.81 -2.07 15.35
CA LEU A 112 1.95 -1.12 14.65
C LEU A 112 1.76 0.13 15.54
N ASP A 113 1.87 1.30 14.94
CA ASP A 113 1.41 2.53 15.54
C ASP A 113 -0.08 2.42 15.89
N LYS A 114 -0.55 3.21 16.87
CA LYS A 114 -1.96 3.25 17.32
C LYS A 114 -2.97 3.36 16.18
N GLN A 115 -2.54 3.85 15.01
CA GLN A 115 -3.35 3.97 13.78
C GLN A 115 -3.22 2.77 12.82
N GLY A 116 -2.58 1.67 13.23
CA GLY A 116 -2.32 0.52 12.34
C GLY A 116 -1.33 0.82 11.20
N LYS A 117 -0.61 1.95 11.27
CA LYS A 117 0.47 2.30 10.35
C LYS A 117 1.80 1.90 10.97
N ILE A 118 2.75 1.52 10.13
CA ILE A 118 4.12 1.27 10.58
C ILE A 118 4.80 2.62 10.77
N ALA A 119 5.15 2.93 12.02
CA ALA A 119 5.91 4.14 12.32
C ALA A 119 7.28 4.08 11.62
N ASN A 120 7.70 5.18 10.98
CA ASN A 120 8.99 5.28 10.28
C ASN A 120 9.25 4.17 9.26
N ASP A 121 8.27 3.85 8.43
CA ASP A 121 8.39 2.83 7.39
C ASP A 121 9.59 3.12 6.46
N PHE A 122 10.69 2.39 6.68
CA PHE A 122 11.94 2.54 5.93
C PHE A 122 11.83 2.11 4.46
N ARG A 123 10.74 1.43 4.09
CA ARG A 123 10.44 1.04 2.71
C ARG A 123 10.07 2.24 1.82
N ILE A 124 9.76 3.38 2.44
CA ILE A 124 9.39 4.61 1.74
C ILE A 124 10.67 5.36 1.34
N THR A 125 10.80 5.69 0.06
CA THR A 125 11.92 6.49 -0.44
C THR A 125 11.91 7.92 0.14
N ARG A 126 13.04 8.64 0.08
CA ARG A 126 13.09 10.06 0.49
C ARG A 126 12.09 10.91 -0.30
N VAL A 127 12.09 10.74 -1.62
CA VAL A 127 11.12 11.41 -2.51
C VAL A 127 9.70 10.96 -2.19
N GLY A 128 9.49 9.66 -1.92
CA GLY A 128 8.20 9.11 -1.53
C GLY A 128 7.63 9.74 -0.26
N ARG A 129 8.46 10.01 0.74
CA ARG A 129 8.03 10.74 1.95
C ARG A 129 7.55 12.16 1.63
N TRP A 130 8.28 12.85 0.79
CA TRP A 130 7.89 14.19 0.34
C TRP A 130 6.58 14.15 -0.45
N LEU A 131 6.42 13.24 -1.40
CA LEU A 131 5.19 13.07 -2.19
C LEU A 131 3.98 12.79 -1.29
N ARG A 132 4.11 11.90 -0.29
CA ARG A 132 3.04 11.58 0.67
C ARG A 132 2.69 12.75 1.57
N ARG A 133 3.69 13.53 2.00
CA ARG A 133 3.46 14.72 2.84
C ARG A 133 2.53 15.74 2.16
N TRP A 134 2.64 15.88 0.85
CA TRP A 134 1.87 16.84 0.05
C TRP A 134 0.73 16.19 -0.74
N TRP A 135 0.45 14.91 -0.49
CA TRP A 135 -0.58 14.11 -1.18
C TRP A 135 -0.41 14.04 -2.71
N ILE A 136 0.76 14.37 -3.20
CA ILE A 136 1.09 14.34 -4.64
C ILE A 136 1.06 12.90 -5.18
N ASP A 137 1.37 11.93 -4.33
CA ASP A 137 1.31 10.51 -4.70
C ASP A 137 -0.12 10.04 -5.04
N GLU A 138 -1.14 10.76 -4.61
CA GLU A 138 -2.54 10.46 -4.90
C GLU A 138 -3.09 11.19 -6.15
N LEU A 139 -2.35 12.13 -6.74
CA LEU A 139 -2.81 12.85 -7.94
C LEU A 139 -3.27 11.93 -9.10
N PRO A 140 -2.62 10.78 -9.37
CA PRO A 140 -3.13 9.88 -10.41
C PRO A 140 -4.54 9.34 -10.14
N ASN A 141 -5.04 9.37 -8.89
CA ASN A 141 -6.43 9.01 -8.57
C ASN A 141 -7.46 9.98 -9.18
N LEU A 142 -7.06 11.19 -9.59
CA LEU A 142 -7.94 12.10 -10.33
C LEU A 142 -8.48 11.44 -11.60
N TRP A 143 -7.73 10.52 -12.19
CA TRP A 143 -8.21 9.71 -13.31
C TRP A 143 -9.43 8.86 -12.94
N ASN A 144 -9.47 8.32 -11.72
CA ASN A 144 -10.64 7.57 -11.24
C ASN A 144 -11.87 8.47 -11.01
N LEU A 145 -11.65 9.76 -10.66
CA LEU A 145 -12.75 10.74 -10.59
C LEU A 145 -13.33 11.00 -11.97
N VAL A 146 -12.47 11.24 -12.98
CA VAL A 146 -12.89 11.47 -14.37
C VAL A 146 -13.65 10.27 -14.93
N ARG A 147 -13.20 9.05 -14.62
CA ARG A 147 -13.87 7.81 -15.02
C ARG A 147 -15.16 7.52 -14.25
N GLY A 148 -15.46 8.31 -13.21
CA GLY A 148 -16.63 8.12 -12.37
C GLY A 148 -16.59 6.87 -11.48
N GLU A 149 -15.42 6.26 -11.31
CA GLU A 149 -15.18 5.12 -10.40
C GLU A 149 -15.11 5.56 -8.95
N MET A 150 -14.67 6.80 -8.72
CA MET A 150 -14.61 7.47 -7.42
C MET A 150 -15.33 8.82 -7.46
N LYS A 151 -15.56 9.40 -6.28
CA LYS A 151 -15.98 10.78 -6.08
C LYS A 151 -15.00 11.53 -5.19
N LEU A 152 -15.13 12.83 -5.05
CA LEU A 152 -14.17 13.63 -4.27
C LEU A 152 -14.23 13.28 -2.79
N VAL A 153 -15.41 13.31 -2.18
CA VAL A 153 -15.65 12.93 -0.78
C VAL A 153 -16.39 11.62 -0.72
N GLY A 154 -16.00 10.68 0.12
CA GLY A 154 -16.66 9.39 0.25
C GLY A 154 -15.86 8.38 1.05
N VAL A 155 -16.43 7.21 1.30
CA VAL A 155 -15.75 6.12 2.01
C VAL A 155 -14.42 5.74 1.34
N ARG A 156 -13.40 5.38 2.14
CA ARG A 156 -12.08 5.04 1.60
C ARG A 156 -12.13 3.81 0.69
N PRO A 157 -11.48 3.79 -0.49
CA PRO A 157 -11.38 2.59 -1.31
C PRO A 157 -10.49 1.54 -0.61
N LEU A 158 -11.07 0.43 -0.16
CA LEU A 158 -10.38 -0.62 0.58
C LEU A 158 -9.86 -1.73 -0.34
N SER A 159 -8.75 -2.39 0.06
CA SER A 159 -8.35 -3.68 -0.50
C SER A 159 -9.36 -4.75 -0.10
N GLU A 160 -9.42 -5.86 -0.83
CA GLU A 160 -10.30 -6.99 -0.50
C GLU A 160 -10.04 -7.52 0.91
N HIS A 161 -8.77 -7.68 1.26
CA HIS A 161 -8.37 -8.12 2.60
C HIS A 161 -8.83 -7.14 3.69
N TYR A 162 -8.62 -5.82 3.49
CA TYR A 162 -9.04 -4.85 4.49
C TYR A 162 -10.57 -4.71 4.57
N PHE A 163 -11.25 -4.90 3.43
CA PHE A 163 -12.71 -4.94 3.36
C PHE A 163 -13.29 -6.14 4.15
N SER A 164 -12.64 -7.32 4.08
CA SER A 164 -13.08 -8.51 4.83
C SER A 164 -12.93 -8.39 6.36
N LEU A 165 -12.14 -7.43 6.84
CA LEU A 165 -12.01 -7.15 8.28
C LEU A 165 -13.14 -6.28 8.83
N TYR A 166 -13.95 -5.68 7.96
CA TYR A 166 -15.08 -4.84 8.36
C TYR A 166 -16.27 -5.70 8.77
N ARG A 167 -17.09 -5.17 9.68
CA ARG A 167 -18.36 -5.81 10.07
C ARG A 167 -19.28 -5.93 8.85
N PRO A 168 -20.06 -7.04 8.72
CA PRO A 168 -20.92 -7.28 7.56
C PRO A 168 -21.87 -6.12 7.24
N GLU A 169 -22.51 -5.54 8.27
CA GLU A 169 -23.41 -4.41 8.10
C GLU A 169 -22.72 -3.17 7.51
N VAL A 170 -21.45 -2.93 7.87
CA VAL A 170 -20.67 -1.82 7.33
C VAL A 170 -20.25 -2.11 5.88
N GLN A 171 -19.90 -3.37 5.58
CA GLN A 171 -19.60 -3.80 4.21
C GLN A 171 -20.80 -3.55 3.28
N GLU A 172 -21.99 -3.96 3.69
CA GLU A 172 -23.22 -3.78 2.92
C GLU A 172 -23.60 -2.30 2.73
N ALA A 173 -23.46 -1.50 3.79
CA ALA A 173 -23.80 -0.09 3.74
C ALA A 173 -22.87 0.69 2.81
N ARG A 174 -21.55 0.45 2.91
CA ARG A 174 -20.56 1.22 2.17
C ARG A 174 -20.53 0.94 0.67
N VAL A 175 -20.87 -0.28 0.22
CA VAL A 175 -20.90 -0.60 -1.22
C VAL A 175 -22.05 0.07 -1.97
N LYS A 176 -23.03 0.64 -1.29
CA LYS A 176 -24.09 1.46 -1.90
C LYS A 176 -23.55 2.77 -2.50
N TYR A 177 -22.37 3.21 -2.03
CA TYR A 177 -21.77 4.49 -2.37
C TYR A 177 -20.47 4.32 -3.15
N LYS A 178 -20.17 5.30 -4.05
CA LYS A 178 -18.85 5.39 -4.67
C LYS A 178 -17.81 5.75 -3.61
N PRO A 179 -16.62 5.12 -3.62
CA PRO A 179 -15.53 5.54 -2.75
C PRO A 179 -15.05 6.95 -3.09
N GLY A 180 -14.48 7.63 -2.10
CA GLY A 180 -13.97 8.99 -2.21
C GLY A 180 -12.45 9.09 -2.15
N LEU A 181 -11.93 10.18 -2.69
CA LEU A 181 -10.54 10.58 -2.54
C LEU A 181 -10.29 11.12 -1.13
N LEU A 182 -11.26 11.86 -0.58
CA LEU A 182 -11.25 12.42 0.76
C LEU A 182 -12.20 11.62 1.66
N PRO A 183 -11.66 10.67 2.44
CA PRO A 183 -12.49 9.88 3.35
C PRO A 183 -12.99 10.69 4.56
N PRO A 184 -14.18 10.39 5.08
CA PRO A 184 -14.78 11.09 6.23
C PRO A 184 -13.91 11.00 7.50
N PHE A 185 -13.16 9.94 7.70
CA PHE A 185 -12.31 9.77 8.88
C PHE A 185 -11.15 10.79 8.97
N TYR A 186 -10.85 11.57 7.94
CA TYR A 186 -9.93 12.71 8.08
C TYR A 186 -10.49 13.79 9.00
N VAL A 187 -11.81 13.85 9.16
CA VAL A 187 -12.48 14.75 10.12
C VAL A 187 -12.39 14.20 11.53
N ASP A 188 -12.67 12.91 11.69
CA ASP A 188 -12.84 12.28 13.01
C ASP A 188 -11.51 11.78 13.62
N ARG A 189 -10.45 11.60 12.80
CA ARG A 189 -9.12 11.12 13.22
C ARG A 189 -9.15 9.86 14.08
N PRO A 190 -9.82 8.79 13.65
CA PRO A 190 -9.98 7.57 14.42
C PRO A 190 -8.62 6.89 14.67
N SER A 191 -8.52 6.18 15.81
CA SER A 191 -7.32 5.46 16.24
C SER A 191 -7.44 3.95 16.05
N THR A 192 -8.67 3.42 15.95
CA THR A 192 -8.93 1.98 15.82
C THR A 192 -9.71 1.65 14.56
N LEU A 193 -9.75 0.37 14.20
CA LEU A 193 -10.53 -0.10 13.06
C LEU A 193 -12.03 0.10 13.31
N GLU A 194 -12.48 -0.09 14.53
CA GLU A 194 -13.86 0.11 14.96
C GLU A 194 -14.28 1.58 14.79
N GLU A 195 -13.46 2.50 15.28
CA GLU A 195 -13.69 3.95 15.14
C GLU A 195 -13.72 4.40 13.68
N ILE A 196 -12.88 3.77 12.81
CA ILE A 196 -12.91 4.03 11.36
C ILE A 196 -14.26 3.61 10.77
N GLN A 197 -14.73 2.41 11.14
CA GLN A 197 -16.03 1.91 10.68
C GLN A 197 -17.19 2.79 11.16
N GLU A 198 -17.15 3.24 12.40
CA GLU A 198 -18.16 4.15 12.96
C GLU A 198 -18.16 5.51 12.25
N SER A 199 -16.97 6.06 11.94
CA SER A 199 -16.84 7.29 11.17
C SER A 199 -17.44 7.15 9.76
N GLU A 200 -17.17 6.02 9.09
CA GLU A 200 -17.76 5.73 7.78
C GLU A 200 -19.29 5.56 7.88
N MET A 201 -19.79 4.88 8.92
CA MET A 201 -21.24 4.70 9.13
C MET A 201 -21.95 6.03 9.36
N ARG A 202 -21.42 6.91 10.21
CA ARG A 202 -21.98 8.27 10.40
C ARG A 202 -22.10 9.04 9.09
N TYR A 203 -21.08 8.94 8.24
CA TYR A 203 -21.12 9.56 6.92
C TYR A 203 -22.17 8.94 6.00
N ILE A 204 -22.31 7.61 6.00
CA ILE A 204 -23.31 6.88 5.20
C ILE A 204 -24.72 7.25 5.65
N GLU A 205 -24.99 7.24 6.96
CA GLU A 205 -26.28 7.66 7.54
C GLU A 205 -26.64 9.10 7.18
N ALA A 206 -25.65 10.00 7.21
CA ALA A 206 -25.85 11.38 6.77
C ALA A 206 -26.17 11.44 5.25
N CYS A 207 -25.57 10.59 4.43
CA CYS A 207 -25.90 10.50 3.01
C CYS A 207 -27.33 9.98 2.76
N ASP A 208 -27.77 9.02 3.57
CA ASP A 208 -29.14 8.48 3.49
C ASP A 208 -30.20 9.53 3.94
N LYS A 209 -29.88 10.30 4.99
CA LYS A 209 -30.79 11.30 5.57
C LYS A 209 -30.83 12.60 4.76
N ASP A 210 -29.68 13.19 4.48
CA ASP A 210 -29.57 14.56 3.96
C ASP A 210 -29.26 14.61 2.45
N GLY A 211 -29.00 13.43 1.86
CA GLY A 211 -28.58 13.27 0.47
C GLY A 211 -27.08 13.42 0.25
N VAL A 212 -26.57 12.64 -0.70
CA VAL A 212 -25.12 12.50 -0.97
C VAL A 212 -24.44 13.84 -1.23
N ARG A 213 -25.01 14.70 -2.09
CA ARG A 213 -24.37 15.96 -2.49
C ARG A 213 -24.20 16.92 -1.32
N ARG A 214 -25.21 17.04 -0.45
CA ARG A 214 -25.18 17.92 0.73
C ARG A 214 -24.16 17.42 1.75
N THR A 215 -24.16 16.12 2.00
CA THR A 215 -23.22 15.47 2.91
C THR A 215 -21.79 15.60 2.40
N ASP A 216 -21.53 15.32 1.11
CA ASP A 216 -20.21 15.47 0.50
C ASP A 216 -19.68 16.90 0.66
N TRP A 217 -20.51 17.92 0.40
CA TRP A 217 -20.16 19.33 0.55
C TRP A 217 -19.80 19.68 2.00
N HIS A 218 -20.60 19.18 2.95
CA HIS A 218 -20.36 19.41 4.37
C HIS A 218 -19.05 18.79 4.84
N TYR A 219 -18.78 17.51 4.48
CA TYR A 219 -17.54 16.82 4.82
C TYR A 219 -16.32 17.41 4.11
N PHE A 220 -16.47 17.88 2.87
CA PHE A 220 -15.41 18.57 2.15
C PHE A 220 -14.86 19.75 2.97
N TRP A 221 -15.73 20.64 3.39
CA TRP A 221 -15.30 21.79 4.19
C TRP A 221 -14.76 21.41 5.56
N LYS A 222 -15.35 20.41 6.21
CA LYS A 222 -14.83 19.93 7.50
C LYS A 222 -13.38 19.41 7.41
N VAL A 223 -13.01 18.73 6.33
CA VAL A 223 -11.62 18.24 6.13
C VAL A 223 -10.60 19.38 6.03
N PHE A 224 -11.00 20.54 5.50
CA PHE A 224 -10.09 21.69 5.32
C PHE A 224 -10.08 22.68 6.50
N ILE A 225 -11.12 22.66 7.35
CA ILE A 225 -11.22 23.58 8.49
C ILE A 225 -10.58 22.97 9.77
N ASN A 226 -10.49 21.62 9.86
CA ASN A 226 -9.84 20.89 10.94
C ASN A 226 -8.37 20.58 10.65
#